data_c68ee71e7a5c2677d79d091f5864cd82
#
_entry.id   c68ee71e7a5c2677d79d091f5864cd82
#
_cell.length_a   1.000
_cell.length_b   1.000
_cell.length_c   1.000
_cell.angle_alpha   90.00
_cell.angle_beta   90.00
_cell.angle_gamma   90.00
#
_symmetry.space_group_name_H-M   'P 1'
#
loop_
_entity.id
_entity.type
_entity.pdbx_description
1 polymer ?
#
loop_
_entity_poly.entity_id
_entity_poly.type
_entity_poly.pdbx_seq_one_letter_code
_entity_poly.pdbx_strand_id
1 'polypeptide(L)'
;MTDDSNPSRIPFLSVEEAKRIGKEHGVPSSMAHLNVFRVMSHHPELAAAVSNLLATLLYKGNKLDERLRELIIMRLAWRTGSVYEWTQHWRVAERLEIDAESVVAVRDWRNAYCLSAADKAVLAATDETLDDGRISDTTWAACCEHLESEAERIELVLAISNWRLFSEMFQSLRIPLEEGVDHWPPDGLPSPAAE
;
A
#
# COMPACT_ATOMS: atom_id res chain seq x y z
N MET A 1 -0.67 5.80 -32.97
CA MET A 1 -2.05 6.02 -32.50
C MET A 1 -2.09 5.40 -31.11
N THR A 2 -2.02 6.20 -30.06
CA THR A 2 -2.23 5.73 -28.69
C THR A 2 -3.73 5.44 -28.54
N ASP A 3 -4.05 4.22 -28.17
CA ASP A 3 -5.43 3.84 -27.87
C ASP A 3 -5.87 4.63 -26.61
N ASP A 4 -6.69 5.66 -26.82
CA ASP A 4 -7.21 6.52 -25.75
C ASP A 4 -8.15 5.77 -24.78
N SER A 5 -8.42 4.49 -25.03
CA SER A 5 -9.28 3.64 -24.17
C SER A 5 -8.52 3.05 -22.98
N ASN A 6 -7.18 3.07 -22.95
CA ASN A 6 -6.39 2.56 -21.85
C ASN A 6 -5.60 3.69 -21.16
N PRO A 7 -6.02 4.15 -19.97
CA PRO A 7 -5.33 5.22 -19.26
C PRO A 7 -3.93 4.83 -18.76
N SER A 8 -3.61 3.53 -18.66
CA SER A 8 -2.31 3.03 -18.25
C SER A 8 -1.27 3.18 -19.37
N ARG A 9 -0.02 3.47 -19.00
CA ARG A 9 1.10 3.54 -19.96
C ARG A 9 1.51 2.19 -20.52
N ILE A 10 1.15 1.11 -19.85
CA ILE A 10 1.36 -0.28 -20.30
C ILE A 10 -0.03 -0.92 -20.46
N PRO A 11 -0.32 -1.57 -21.58
CA PRO A 11 -1.62 -2.20 -21.79
C PRO A 11 -1.87 -3.31 -20.76
N PHE A 12 -3.12 -3.47 -20.38
CA PHE A 12 -3.51 -4.57 -19.49
C PHE A 12 -3.53 -5.90 -20.27
N LEU A 13 -2.96 -6.94 -19.70
CA LEU A 13 -3.32 -8.29 -20.12
C LEU A 13 -4.78 -8.57 -19.74
N SER A 14 -5.44 -9.46 -20.46
CA SER A 14 -6.75 -9.96 -20.03
C SER A 14 -6.61 -10.70 -18.69
N VAL A 15 -7.68 -10.77 -17.92
CA VAL A 15 -7.69 -11.50 -16.66
C VAL A 15 -7.30 -12.98 -16.87
N GLU A 16 -7.74 -13.58 -17.98
CA GLU A 16 -7.45 -14.96 -18.35
C GLU A 16 -5.96 -15.17 -18.65
N GLU A 17 -5.34 -14.24 -19.37
CA GLU A 17 -3.90 -14.28 -19.65
C GLU A 17 -3.09 -14.07 -18.38
N ALA A 18 -3.44 -13.10 -17.57
CA ALA A 18 -2.77 -12.86 -16.27
C ALA A 18 -2.90 -14.08 -15.35
N LYS A 19 -4.05 -14.75 -15.29
CA LYS A 19 -4.23 -16.02 -14.57
C LYS A 19 -3.36 -17.14 -15.11
N ARG A 20 -3.29 -17.30 -16.45
CA ARG A 20 -2.48 -18.35 -17.07
C ARG A 20 -1.00 -18.14 -16.75
N ILE A 21 -0.49 -16.93 -17.00
CA ILE A 21 0.90 -16.56 -16.73
C ILE A 21 1.19 -16.71 -15.23
N GLY A 22 0.31 -16.19 -14.37
CA GLY A 22 0.47 -16.26 -12.92
C GLY A 22 0.57 -17.70 -12.43
N LYS A 23 -0.24 -18.62 -12.97
CA LYS A 23 -0.18 -20.04 -12.61
C LYS A 23 1.17 -20.67 -12.96
N GLU A 24 1.76 -20.31 -14.09
CA GLU A 24 3.06 -20.81 -14.53
C GLU A 24 4.21 -20.30 -13.66
N HIS A 25 4.08 -19.12 -13.08
CA HIS A 25 5.13 -18.43 -12.31
C HIS A 25 4.85 -18.33 -10.80
N GLY A 26 3.75 -18.89 -10.30
CA GLY A 26 3.45 -18.91 -8.87
C GLY A 26 2.76 -17.66 -8.32
N VAL A 27 2.19 -16.80 -9.17
CA VAL A 27 1.35 -15.68 -8.74
C VAL A 27 -0.07 -16.19 -8.43
N PRO A 28 -0.66 -15.89 -7.26
CA PRO A 28 -2.00 -16.31 -6.93
C PRO A 28 -3.04 -15.81 -7.94
N SER A 29 -3.97 -16.68 -8.35
CA SER A 29 -5.01 -16.33 -9.33
C SER A 29 -5.94 -15.20 -8.87
N SER A 30 -6.09 -15.01 -7.54
CA SER A 30 -6.82 -13.89 -6.96
C SER A 30 -6.21 -12.52 -7.27
N MET A 31 -4.91 -12.44 -7.53
CA MET A 31 -4.22 -11.21 -7.90
C MET A 31 -4.44 -10.81 -9.37
N ALA A 32 -4.79 -11.75 -10.24
CA ALA A 32 -4.97 -11.49 -11.66
C ALA A 32 -6.14 -10.55 -12.01
N HIS A 33 -7.02 -10.25 -11.06
CA HIS A 33 -8.08 -9.26 -11.24
C HIS A 33 -7.61 -7.83 -10.98
N LEU A 34 -6.50 -7.66 -10.26
CA LEU A 34 -5.95 -6.35 -9.95
C LEU A 34 -5.21 -5.79 -11.16
N ASN A 35 -5.53 -4.58 -11.54
CA ASN A 35 -4.92 -3.92 -12.69
C ASN A 35 -3.39 -3.85 -12.59
N VAL A 36 -2.85 -3.67 -11.39
CA VAL A 36 -1.41 -3.73 -11.14
C VAL A 36 -0.80 -5.06 -11.57
N PHE A 37 -1.43 -6.18 -11.25
CA PHE A 37 -0.91 -7.51 -11.63
C PHE A 37 -1.14 -7.83 -13.10
N ARG A 38 -2.18 -7.29 -13.73
CA ARG A 38 -2.38 -7.39 -15.18
C ARG A 38 -1.28 -6.66 -15.97
N VAL A 39 -0.78 -5.56 -15.42
CA VAL A 39 0.39 -4.84 -15.97
C VAL A 39 1.69 -5.60 -15.65
N MET A 40 1.90 -5.97 -14.39
CA MET A 40 3.15 -6.64 -13.98
C MET A 40 3.35 -8.01 -14.64
N SER A 41 2.27 -8.69 -15.04
CA SER A 41 2.36 -9.99 -15.73
C SER A 41 3.01 -9.93 -17.11
N HIS A 42 3.31 -8.75 -17.64
CA HIS A 42 4.22 -8.60 -18.78
C HIS A 42 5.68 -8.96 -18.44
N HIS A 43 6.02 -9.01 -17.13
CA HIS A 43 7.29 -9.49 -16.60
C HIS A 43 7.01 -10.52 -15.49
N PRO A 44 6.73 -11.79 -15.88
CA PRO A 44 6.20 -12.79 -14.95
C PRO A 44 7.08 -13.08 -13.74
N GLU A 45 8.40 -13.12 -13.93
CA GLU A 45 9.37 -13.38 -12.85
C GLU A 45 9.33 -12.26 -11.80
N LEU A 46 9.23 -11.01 -12.24
CA LEU A 46 9.11 -9.85 -11.35
C LEU A 46 7.76 -9.86 -10.63
N ALA A 47 6.68 -10.15 -11.35
CA ALA A 47 5.34 -10.29 -10.76
C ALA A 47 5.32 -11.38 -9.66
N ALA A 48 5.98 -12.50 -9.89
CA ALA A 48 6.10 -13.58 -8.91
C ALA A 48 6.92 -13.17 -7.68
N ALA A 49 8.06 -12.52 -7.86
CA ALA A 49 8.91 -12.03 -6.77
C ALA A 49 8.16 -11.02 -5.88
N VAL A 50 7.49 -10.05 -6.51
CA VAL A 50 6.68 -9.07 -5.81
C VAL A 50 5.48 -9.71 -5.12
N SER A 51 4.80 -10.65 -5.77
CA SER A 51 3.70 -11.41 -5.15
C SER A 51 4.15 -12.18 -3.90
N ASN A 52 5.33 -12.77 -3.91
CA ASN A 52 5.89 -13.46 -2.75
C ASN A 52 6.22 -12.48 -1.61
N LEU A 53 6.78 -11.31 -1.91
CA LEU A 53 7.05 -10.27 -0.92
C LEU A 53 5.74 -9.79 -0.28
N LEU A 54 4.72 -9.46 -1.10
CA LEU A 54 3.41 -9.08 -0.59
C LEU A 54 2.77 -10.17 0.26
N ALA A 55 2.87 -11.44 -0.17
CA ALA A 55 2.33 -12.55 0.61
C ALA A 55 3.00 -12.67 1.98
N THR A 56 4.29 -12.37 2.08
CA THR A 56 5.03 -12.38 3.35
C THR A 56 4.59 -11.23 4.24
N LEU A 57 4.48 -10.02 3.71
CA LEU A 57 4.11 -8.83 4.47
C LEU A 57 2.62 -8.81 4.89
N LEU A 58 1.74 -9.48 4.13
CA LEU A 58 0.29 -9.41 4.35
C LEU A 58 -0.32 -10.64 5.02
N TYR A 59 0.26 -11.85 4.78
CA TYR A 59 -0.45 -13.09 5.12
C TYR A 59 0.43 -14.21 5.68
N LYS A 60 1.68 -14.38 5.19
CA LYS A 60 2.49 -15.57 5.45
C LYS A 60 3.56 -15.32 6.50
N GLY A 61 3.14 -15.11 7.73
CA GLY A 61 4.07 -14.98 8.83
C GLY A 61 4.58 -13.57 9.06
N ASN A 62 3.81 -12.58 8.61
CA ASN A 62 3.98 -11.19 9.02
C ASN A 62 4.08 -11.10 10.55
N LYS A 63 4.90 -10.19 11.03
CA LYS A 63 5.17 -9.94 12.44
C LYS A 63 4.64 -8.60 12.90
N LEU A 64 4.73 -7.60 12.01
CA LEU A 64 4.16 -6.28 12.27
C LEU A 64 2.64 -6.41 12.38
N ASP A 65 2.09 -5.80 13.42
CA ASP A 65 0.64 -5.73 13.63
C ASP A 65 -0.09 -5.21 12.39
N GLU A 66 -1.20 -5.85 12.03
CA GLU A 66 -1.93 -5.57 10.80
C GLU A 66 -2.52 -4.16 10.78
N ARG A 67 -2.96 -3.66 11.93
CA ARG A 67 -3.44 -2.28 12.06
C ARG A 67 -2.31 -1.28 11.80
N LEU A 68 -1.15 -1.46 12.44
CA LEU A 68 0.01 -0.60 12.24
C LEU A 68 0.43 -0.58 10.76
N ARG A 69 0.45 -1.76 10.13
CA ARG A 69 0.76 -1.87 8.71
C ARG A 69 -0.23 -1.08 7.83
N GLU A 70 -1.53 -1.25 8.04
CA GLU A 70 -2.50 -0.52 7.22
C GLU A 70 -2.44 1.00 7.46
N LEU A 71 -2.20 1.47 8.67
CA LEU A 71 -2.01 2.90 8.94
C LEU A 71 -0.76 3.45 8.21
N ILE A 72 0.34 2.70 8.16
CA ILE A 72 1.53 3.05 7.38
C ILE A 72 1.16 3.20 5.90
N ILE A 73 0.45 2.22 5.33
CA ILE A 73 0.07 2.21 3.92
C ILE A 73 -0.87 3.37 3.59
N MET A 74 -1.87 3.59 4.43
CA MET A 74 -2.81 4.71 4.27
C MET A 74 -2.10 6.06 4.37
N ARG A 75 -1.12 6.21 5.27
CA ARG A 75 -0.30 7.43 5.35
C ARG A 75 0.55 7.64 4.10
N LEU A 76 1.17 6.58 3.60
CA LEU A 76 1.94 6.60 2.36
C LEU A 76 1.07 7.03 1.18
N ALA A 77 -0.08 6.39 1.02
CA ALA A 77 -1.02 6.70 -0.05
C ALA A 77 -1.47 8.17 -0.01
N TRP A 78 -1.75 8.69 1.21
CA TRP A 78 -2.07 10.10 1.40
C TRP A 78 -0.91 11.02 1.02
N ARG A 79 0.28 10.77 1.54
CA ARG A 79 1.45 11.62 1.33
C ARG A 79 1.95 11.62 -0.12
N THR A 80 1.83 10.51 -0.80
CA THR A 80 2.26 10.37 -2.20
C THR A 80 1.19 10.73 -3.22
N GLY A 81 -0.06 10.93 -2.79
CA GLY A 81 -1.20 11.17 -3.69
C GLY A 81 -1.66 9.91 -4.45
N SER A 82 -1.33 8.71 -3.97
CA SER A 82 -1.67 7.45 -4.62
C SER A 82 -3.12 7.04 -4.36
N VAL A 83 -4.04 7.48 -5.22
CA VAL A 83 -5.47 7.13 -5.14
C VAL A 83 -5.70 5.62 -5.23
N TYR A 84 -4.96 4.93 -6.10
CA TYR A 84 -5.06 3.47 -6.24
C TYR A 84 -4.77 2.77 -4.91
N GLU A 85 -3.66 3.11 -4.27
CA GLU A 85 -3.23 2.50 -3.01
C GLU A 85 -4.19 2.84 -1.87
N TRP A 86 -4.58 4.12 -1.74
CA TRP A 86 -5.57 4.56 -0.75
C TRP A 86 -6.85 3.76 -0.86
N THR A 87 -7.42 3.65 -2.05
CA THR A 87 -8.70 2.98 -2.28
C THR A 87 -8.63 1.48 -1.99
N GLN A 88 -7.56 0.81 -2.43
CA GLN A 88 -7.40 -0.62 -2.19
C GLN A 88 -7.20 -0.93 -0.70
N HIS A 89 -6.37 -0.14 -0.01
CA HIS A 89 -6.08 -0.37 1.41
C HIS A 89 -7.17 0.14 2.35
N TRP A 90 -7.98 1.11 1.95
CA TRP A 90 -9.23 1.41 2.65
C TRP A 90 -10.10 0.17 2.81
N ARG A 91 -10.30 -0.59 1.74
CA ARG A 91 -11.07 -1.84 1.74
C ARG A 91 -10.41 -2.97 2.54
N VAL A 92 -9.08 -2.95 2.64
CA VAL A 92 -8.35 -3.88 3.51
C VAL A 92 -8.57 -3.50 4.98
N ALA A 93 -8.45 -2.23 5.32
CA ALA A 93 -8.70 -1.73 6.67
C ALA A 93 -10.12 -2.04 7.15
N GLU A 94 -11.14 -1.88 6.29
CA GLU A 94 -12.53 -2.28 6.60
C GLU A 94 -12.63 -3.79 6.91
N ARG A 95 -11.98 -4.64 6.13
CA ARG A 95 -11.99 -6.10 6.36
C ARG A 95 -11.27 -6.52 7.63
N LEU A 96 -10.28 -5.74 8.06
CA LEU A 96 -9.54 -5.93 9.31
C LEU A 96 -10.24 -5.26 10.51
N GLU A 97 -11.44 -4.72 10.28
CA GLU A 97 -12.24 -4.04 11.30
C GLU A 97 -11.50 -2.86 11.97
N ILE A 98 -10.57 -2.23 11.23
CA ILE A 98 -9.92 -1.01 11.69
C ILE A 98 -10.94 0.12 11.60
N ASP A 99 -11.11 0.86 12.69
CA ASP A 99 -12.10 1.92 12.72
C ASP A 99 -11.78 3.02 11.69
N ALA A 100 -12.82 3.50 11.00
CA ALA A 100 -12.67 4.49 9.93
C ALA A 100 -12.11 5.82 10.42
N GLU A 101 -12.36 6.19 11.68
CA GLU A 101 -11.80 7.40 12.28
C GLU A 101 -10.28 7.33 12.33
N SER A 102 -9.72 6.20 12.77
CA SER A 102 -8.27 5.98 12.79
C SER A 102 -7.65 6.00 11.39
N VAL A 103 -8.33 5.36 10.41
CA VAL A 103 -7.84 5.34 9.02
C VAL A 103 -7.82 6.74 8.42
N VAL A 104 -8.86 7.55 8.63
CA VAL A 104 -8.91 8.94 8.17
C VAL A 104 -7.91 9.83 8.91
N ALA A 105 -7.68 9.55 10.20
CA ALA A 105 -6.78 10.32 11.05
C ALA A 105 -5.31 10.30 10.59
N VAL A 106 -4.90 9.35 9.74
CA VAL A 106 -3.54 9.34 9.16
C VAL A 106 -3.22 10.61 8.36
N ARG A 107 -4.22 11.36 7.92
CA ARG A 107 -4.06 12.63 7.19
C ARG A 107 -3.43 13.71 8.04
N ASP A 108 -3.87 13.81 9.31
CA ASP A 108 -3.35 14.74 10.33
C ASP A 108 -3.10 14.01 11.66
N TRP A 109 -2.31 12.94 11.58
CA TRP A 109 -2.10 12.01 12.67
C TRP A 109 -1.52 12.66 13.95
N ARG A 110 -0.77 13.76 13.79
CA ARG A 110 -0.15 14.45 14.94
C ARG A 110 -1.18 15.03 15.89
N ASN A 111 -2.29 15.52 15.35
CA ASN A 111 -3.39 16.13 16.09
C ASN A 111 -4.52 15.16 16.45
N ALA A 112 -4.45 13.90 15.96
CA ALA A 112 -5.48 12.91 16.18
C ALA A 112 -5.45 12.34 17.61
N TYR A 113 -6.61 12.29 18.26
CA TYR A 113 -6.77 11.74 19.60
C TYR A 113 -7.11 10.26 19.59
N CYS A 114 -7.65 9.74 18.49
CA CYS A 114 -8.00 8.32 18.34
C CYS A 114 -6.79 7.42 18.08
N LEU A 115 -5.62 7.98 17.77
CA LEU A 115 -4.40 7.23 17.49
C LEU A 115 -3.55 7.03 18.75
N SER A 116 -3.15 5.78 18.97
CA SER A 116 -2.26 5.37 20.07
C SER A 116 -0.82 5.90 19.89
N ALA A 117 0.00 5.76 20.92
CA ALA A 117 1.42 6.09 20.83
C ALA A 117 2.15 5.19 19.80
N ALA A 118 1.78 3.91 19.70
CA ALA A 118 2.31 3.00 18.69
C ALA A 118 1.95 3.45 17.26
N ASP A 119 0.67 3.79 17.03
CA ASP A 119 0.20 4.32 15.73
C ASP A 119 1.04 5.56 15.34
N LYS A 120 1.19 6.50 16.26
CA LYS A 120 1.95 7.74 16.02
C LYS A 120 3.43 7.50 15.76
N ALA A 121 4.05 6.54 16.44
CA ALA A 121 5.45 6.20 16.22
C ALA A 121 5.69 5.67 14.79
N VAL A 122 4.87 4.74 14.31
CA VAL A 122 5.03 4.20 12.95
C VAL A 122 4.66 5.22 11.86
N LEU A 123 3.73 6.13 12.14
CA LEU A 123 3.38 7.22 11.22
C LEU A 123 4.49 8.29 11.14
N ALA A 124 5.17 8.57 12.25
CA ALA A 124 6.37 9.41 12.25
C ALA A 124 7.49 8.77 11.43
N ALA A 125 7.74 7.46 11.63
CA ALA A 125 8.72 6.71 10.86
C ALA A 125 8.40 6.73 9.35
N THR A 126 7.12 6.66 9.00
CA THR A 126 6.65 6.76 7.62
C THR A 126 6.96 8.13 7.01
N ASP A 127 6.61 9.21 7.71
CA ASP A 127 6.86 10.56 7.25
C ASP A 127 8.36 10.83 7.07
N GLU A 128 9.19 10.49 8.07
CA GLU A 128 10.64 10.69 7.99
C GLU A 128 11.27 9.89 6.85
N THR A 129 10.82 8.65 6.62
CA THR A 129 11.33 7.86 5.48
C THR A 129 10.95 8.50 4.14
N LEU A 130 9.76 9.10 4.03
CA LEU A 130 9.36 9.80 2.81
C LEU A 130 10.15 11.09 2.59
N ASP A 131 10.39 11.87 3.65
CA ASP A 131 11.02 13.18 3.58
C ASP A 131 12.55 13.08 3.50
N ASP A 132 13.14 12.22 4.35
CA ASP A 132 14.61 12.17 4.57
C ASP A 132 15.26 10.87 4.05
N GLY A 133 14.45 9.90 3.59
CA GLY A 133 14.92 8.58 3.13
C GLY A 133 15.36 7.65 4.26
N ARG A 134 15.13 8.00 5.52
CA ARG A 134 15.50 7.20 6.70
C ARG A 134 14.68 7.59 7.92
N ILE A 135 14.64 6.70 8.90
CA ILE A 135 14.08 6.95 10.23
C ILE A 135 15.18 7.55 11.12
N SER A 136 14.90 8.62 11.86
CA SER A 136 15.82 9.20 12.83
C SER A 136 15.97 8.30 14.06
N ASP A 137 17.09 8.47 14.79
CA ASP A 137 17.34 7.71 16.02
C ASP A 137 16.24 7.93 17.09
N THR A 138 15.67 9.13 17.15
CA THR A 138 14.60 9.48 18.08
C THR A 138 13.31 8.73 17.72
N THR A 139 12.91 8.76 16.47
CA THR A 139 11.70 8.05 16.01
C THR A 139 11.90 6.54 16.06
N TRP A 140 13.11 6.06 15.73
CA TRP A 140 13.45 4.64 15.89
C TRP A 140 13.31 4.17 17.33
N ALA A 141 13.83 4.93 18.31
CA ALA A 141 13.67 4.62 19.72
C ALA A 141 12.19 4.54 20.12
N ALA A 142 11.37 5.50 19.67
CA ALA A 142 9.92 5.48 19.93
C ALA A 142 9.24 4.24 19.30
N CYS A 143 9.61 3.84 18.10
CA CYS A 143 9.10 2.60 17.51
C CYS A 143 9.51 1.38 18.33
N CYS A 144 10.75 1.33 18.85
CA CYS A 144 11.23 0.22 19.67
C CYS A 144 10.50 0.07 21.01
N GLU A 145 9.84 1.12 21.52
CA GLU A 145 9.00 1.02 22.72
C GLU A 145 7.72 0.21 22.47
N HIS A 146 7.29 0.07 21.21
CA HIS A 146 6.04 -0.57 20.84
C HIS A 146 6.20 -1.81 19.95
N LEU A 147 7.34 -1.96 19.30
CA LEU A 147 7.68 -3.13 18.48
C LEU A 147 8.66 -4.01 19.25
N GLU A 148 8.19 -5.14 19.73
CA GLU A 148 8.92 -5.98 20.70
C GLU A 148 10.10 -6.72 20.07
N SER A 149 9.98 -7.12 18.80
CA SER A 149 10.97 -7.96 18.12
C SER A 149 11.70 -7.24 16.99
N GLU A 150 12.93 -7.70 16.69
CA GLU A 150 13.67 -7.27 15.50
C GLU A 150 12.90 -7.58 14.22
N ALA A 151 12.11 -8.63 14.19
CA ALA A 151 11.30 -8.99 13.03
C ALA A 151 10.23 -7.94 12.72
N GLU A 152 9.52 -7.45 13.74
CA GLU A 152 8.56 -6.35 13.60
C GLU A 152 9.23 -5.07 13.10
N ARG A 153 10.42 -4.75 13.63
CA ARG A 153 11.20 -3.57 13.25
C ARG A 153 11.70 -3.66 11.81
N ILE A 154 12.12 -4.85 11.36
CA ILE A 154 12.49 -5.10 9.97
C ILE A 154 11.26 -4.95 9.07
N GLU A 155 10.11 -5.51 9.46
CA GLU A 155 8.87 -5.39 8.69
C GLU A 155 8.37 -3.94 8.62
N LEU A 156 8.52 -3.14 9.68
CA LEU A 156 8.21 -1.70 9.65
C LEU A 156 8.96 -1.02 8.49
N VAL A 157 10.27 -1.17 8.43
CA VAL A 157 11.12 -0.53 7.40
C VAL A 157 10.76 -1.07 6.01
N LEU A 158 10.57 -2.39 5.89
CA LEU A 158 10.21 -3.00 4.61
C LEU A 158 8.80 -2.65 4.17
N ALA A 159 7.83 -2.53 5.08
CA ALA A 159 6.49 -2.08 4.77
C ALA A 159 6.51 -0.66 4.18
N ILE A 160 7.15 0.30 4.86
CA ILE A 160 7.25 1.67 4.37
C ILE A 160 7.89 1.69 2.97
N SER A 161 9.01 1.00 2.78
CA SER A 161 9.73 0.99 1.51
C SER A 161 8.96 0.30 0.39
N ASN A 162 8.27 -0.81 0.68
CA ASN A 162 7.50 -1.58 -0.28
C ASN A 162 6.30 -0.78 -0.80
N TRP A 163 5.52 -0.17 0.07
CA TRP A 163 4.34 0.58 -0.36
C TRP A 163 4.70 1.93 -1.01
N ARG A 164 5.84 2.53 -0.63
CA ARG A 164 6.41 3.64 -1.40
C ARG A 164 6.72 3.22 -2.84
N LEU A 165 7.34 2.06 -3.04
CA LEU A 165 7.59 1.49 -4.38
C LEU A 165 6.29 1.35 -5.16
N PHE A 166 5.25 0.83 -4.53
CA PHE A 166 3.95 0.66 -5.17
C PHE A 166 3.30 1.99 -5.53
N SER A 167 3.29 2.97 -4.63
CA SER A 167 2.77 4.32 -4.91
C SER A 167 3.46 4.94 -6.13
N GLU A 168 4.79 4.88 -6.17
CA GLU A 168 5.58 5.40 -7.29
C GLU A 168 5.28 4.65 -8.61
N MET A 169 5.12 3.34 -8.53
CA MET A 169 4.78 2.50 -9.69
C MET A 169 3.39 2.80 -10.22
N PHE A 170 2.37 2.88 -9.35
CA PHE A 170 1.00 3.17 -9.75
C PHE A 170 0.90 4.50 -10.49
N GLN A 171 1.53 5.53 -9.97
CA GLN A 171 1.52 6.86 -10.56
C GLN A 171 2.35 6.91 -11.85
N SER A 172 3.57 6.33 -11.84
CA SER A 172 4.46 6.31 -13.01
C SER A 172 3.85 5.56 -14.20
N LEU A 173 3.16 4.45 -13.94
CA LEU A 173 2.50 3.65 -14.97
C LEU A 173 1.06 4.09 -15.23
N ARG A 174 0.54 5.04 -14.47
CA ARG A 174 -0.86 5.51 -14.53
C ARG A 174 -1.84 4.36 -14.42
N ILE A 175 -1.69 3.51 -13.41
CA ILE A 175 -2.56 2.37 -13.20
C ILE A 175 -3.88 2.86 -12.57
N PRO A 176 -5.02 2.75 -13.28
CA PRO A 176 -6.31 3.13 -12.74
C PRO A 176 -6.87 2.03 -11.83
N LEU A 177 -7.85 2.40 -11.03
CA LEU A 177 -8.66 1.44 -10.30
C LEU A 177 -9.39 0.48 -11.24
N GLU A 178 -9.80 -0.65 -10.72
CA GLU A 178 -10.64 -1.62 -11.40
C GLU A 178 -12.02 -1.03 -11.70
N GLU A 179 -12.65 -1.53 -12.75
CA GLU A 179 -14.01 -1.11 -13.11
C GLU A 179 -15.00 -1.39 -11.95
N GLY A 180 -15.83 -0.41 -11.65
CA GLY A 180 -16.83 -0.50 -10.56
C GLY A 180 -16.27 -0.35 -9.15
N VAL A 181 -15.00 0.04 -9.01
CA VAL A 181 -14.43 0.42 -7.72
C VAL A 181 -14.55 1.93 -7.54
N ASP A 182 -15.26 2.34 -6.49
CA ASP A 182 -15.33 3.75 -6.11
C ASP A 182 -13.95 4.21 -5.65
N HIS A 183 -13.53 5.37 -6.17
CA HIS A 183 -12.16 5.77 -6.00
C HIS A 183 -11.85 6.55 -4.72
N TRP A 184 -12.78 6.75 -3.83
CA TRP A 184 -12.53 7.54 -2.64
C TRP A 184 -13.57 7.22 -1.56
N PRO A 185 -13.16 7.15 -0.29
CA PRO A 185 -14.13 6.98 0.79
C PRO A 185 -15.09 8.18 0.82
N PRO A 186 -16.37 7.96 1.12
CA PRO A 186 -17.42 8.98 1.04
C PRO A 186 -17.42 9.89 2.28
N ASP A 187 -16.29 10.46 2.66
CA ASP A 187 -16.15 11.38 3.80
C ASP A 187 -16.15 12.86 3.40
N GLY A 188 -16.28 13.15 2.10
CA GLY A 188 -16.36 14.50 1.58
C GLY A 188 -15.03 15.27 1.52
N LEU A 189 -13.92 14.68 1.95
CA LEU A 189 -12.61 15.30 1.84
C LEU A 189 -12.02 15.09 0.44
N PRO A 190 -11.20 16.00 -0.08
CA PRO A 190 -10.59 15.84 -1.38
C PRO A 190 -9.62 14.64 -1.42
N SER A 191 -9.51 14.03 -2.58
CA SER A 191 -8.52 13.01 -2.85
C SER A 191 -7.10 13.56 -2.63
N PRO A 192 -6.12 12.73 -2.19
CA PRO A 192 -4.72 13.14 -2.11
C PRO A 192 -4.15 13.64 -3.45
N ALA A 193 -4.74 13.22 -4.58
CA ALA A 193 -4.33 13.62 -5.93
C ALA A 193 -5.13 14.80 -6.49
N ALA A 194 -5.92 15.51 -5.68
CA ALA A 194 -6.78 16.61 -6.13
C ALA A 194 -6.06 17.97 -6.17
N GLU A 195 -4.74 18.03 -6.13
CA GLU A 195 -3.94 19.23 -6.34
C GLU A 195 -3.42 19.35 -7.76
#